data_01b683e48101bbc91c246a51beeeb99d
#
_entry.id   01b683e48101bbc91c246a51beeeb99d
#
_cell.length_a   1.000
_cell.length_b   1.000
_cell.length_c   1.000
_cell.angle_alpha   90.00
_cell.angle_beta   90.00
_cell.angle_gamma   90.00
#
_symmetry.space_group_name_H-M   'P 1'
#
loop_
_entity.id
_entity.type
_entity.pdbx_description
1 polymer ?
#
loop_
_entity_poly.entity_id
_entity_poly.type
_entity_poly.pdbx_seq_one_letter_code
_entity_poly.pdbx_strand_id
1 'polypeptide(L)'
;PCRIGLGVLEDMLEDVLDGKATLETLSLIERTAKAIYDSADCAIGYEAGRMVLKGLEGFREDFIEHITNGHCSCHLEQPVPCVALCPAGVDVPGYISLIADERYADAVKLIRKDNPFVTSCALVCEHPCETKCRRNFVDDAVNIRGLKRYAADHCGLVPPPECCEPTGKTVAIIGGGPSGLSAAYYLQQMGHQCTIFEQRKELGGMLYYGIPNYRLPKERLAEDIQNILATGVETKMNTCIGDGDGEISFKMLKENYDAVYISIGAHTDKKLGIPGEDAKGVISAIQMLRDIGDGNPPDFTGKNVIVVGGGNVAMDATRSAIRLGAKNVSVMYRRRKADMTALMDEIEAAIAEGAEILELHAPQAIETNKKGHVTAMVADPKIIGLITGGRPSPANSGREPIHIPCDIVIVAIGQDIVSEPFERAGIPAKRGRFLAQKDSSIAEKDGVFSGGDCVTGPATVIRAIAAGKVAAANIDNYLGFNHKIESGVVVPEPRIENKTPCGRVTMMERNTTERKKDFNIVENGMTCKEANQEAHRCLRCDRFGYGVFKGGRVEEW
;
A
#
# COMPACT_ATOMS: atom_id res chain seq x y z
N PRO A 1 14.21 35.83 -38.05
CA PRO A 1 14.90 35.63 -36.76
C PRO A 1 14.65 34.25 -36.17
N CYS A 2 13.38 33.82 -36.00
CA CYS A 2 13.05 32.56 -35.28
C CYS A 2 13.63 31.32 -35.96
N ARG A 3 13.59 31.13 -37.26
CA ARG A 3 14.09 29.90 -37.91
C ARG A 3 15.59 29.66 -37.67
N ILE A 4 16.41 30.69 -37.76
CA ILE A 4 17.86 30.58 -37.52
C ILE A 4 18.14 30.59 -36.00
N GLY A 5 17.50 31.49 -35.27
CA GLY A 5 17.72 31.64 -33.84
C GLY A 5 17.32 30.43 -33.01
N LEU A 6 16.23 29.72 -33.38
CA LEU A 6 15.81 28.51 -32.70
C LEU A 6 16.79 27.35 -32.94
N GLY A 7 17.34 27.20 -34.17
CA GLY A 7 18.41 26.23 -34.42
C GLY A 7 19.66 26.50 -33.60
N VAL A 8 20.07 27.78 -33.49
CA VAL A 8 21.22 28.15 -32.64
C VAL A 8 20.92 27.90 -31.15
N LEU A 9 19.67 28.08 -30.69
CA LEU A 9 19.29 27.73 -29.32
C LEU A 9 19.31 26.22 -29.09
N GLU A 10 18.84 25.43 -30.06
CA GLU A 10 18.87 23.98 -30.01
C GLU A 10 20.33 23.48 -29.88
N ASP A 11 21.23 23.91 -30.77
CA ASP A 11 22.65 23.56 -30.72
C ASP A 11 23.29 23.92 -29.37
N MET A 12 23.02 25.11 -28.84
CA MET A 12 23.55 25.53 -27.54
C MET A 12 22.98 24.75 -26.37
N LEU A 13 21.71 24.34 -26.41
CA LEU A 13 21.10 23.51 -25.38
C LEU A 13 21.63 22.06 -25.47
N GLU A 14 21.90 21.55 -26.66
CA GLU A 14 22.58 20.26 -26.85
C GLU A 14 24.00 20.32 -26.31
N ASP A 15 24.74 21.41 -26.52
CA ASP A 15 26.08 21.59 -25.92
C ASP A 15 26.03 21.60 -24.38
N VAL A 16 24.96 22.12 -23.77
CA VAL A 16 24.75 22.00 -22.31
C VAL A 16 24.57 20.53 -21.93
N LEU A 17 23.71 19.79 -22.63
CA LEU A 17 23.43 18.39 -22.36
C LEU A 17 24.67 17.49 -22.55
N ASP A 18 25.48 17.80 -23.55
CA ASP A 18 26.70 17.06 -23.88
C ASP A 18 27.91 17.45 -22.99
N GLY A 19 27.74 18.40 -22.06
CA GLY A 19 28.84 18.88 -21.20
C GLY A 19 29.90 19.71 -21.93
N LYS A 20 29.57 20.27 -23.12
CA LYS A 20 30.48 21.10 -23.94
C LYS A 20 30.27 22.59 -23.69
N ALA A 21 29.15 22.98 -23.09
CA ALA A 21 28.81 24.37 -22.84
C ALA A 21 29.66 25.00 -21.73
N THR A 22 29.73 26.32 -21.76
CA THR A 22 30.36 27.15 -20.72
C THR A 22 29.32 28.10 -20.09
N LEU A 23 29.68 28.77 -19.00
CA LEU A 23 28.81 29.81 -18.40
C LEU A 23 28.56 30.96 -19.37
N GLU A 24 29.48 31.23 -20.32
CA GLU A 24 29.27 32.20 -21.40
C GLU A 24 28.20 31.68 -22.39
N THR A 25 28.16 30.38 -22.67
CA THR A 25 27.11 29.74 -23.48
C THR A 25 25.74 29.95 -22.85
N LEU A 26 25.61 29.82 -21.54
CA LEU A 26 24.35 30.06 -20.82
C LEU A 26 23.86 31.52 -20.99
N SER A 27 24.78 32.47 -20.88
CA SER A 27 24.48 33.91 -21.13
C SER A 27 24.10 34.17 -22.59
N LEU A 28 24.66 33.41 -23.52
CA LEU A 28 24.33 33.51 -24.95
C LEU A 28 22.95 32.93 -25.24
N ILE A 29 22.59 31.77 -24.64
CA ILE A 29 21.25 31.20 -24.70
C ILE A 29 20.20 32.19 -24.26
N GLU A 30 20.41 32.83 -23.09
CA GLU A 30 19.48 33.84 -22.55
C GLU A 30 19.28 35.04 -23.51
N ARG A 31 20.38 35.60 -24.02
CA ARG A 31 20.33 36.70 -24.99
C ARG A 31 19.67 36.32 -26.31
N THR A 32 19.97 35.14 -26.82
CA THR A 32 19.39 34.62 -28.08
C THR A 32 17.90 34.38 -27.91
N ALA A 33 17.49 33.70 -26.84
CA ALA A 33 16.08 33.49 -26.52
C ALA A 33 15.30 34.79 -26.37
N LYS A 34 15.92 35.81 -25.70
CA LYS A 34 15.31 37.13 -25.56
C LYS A 34 15.21 37.86 -26.90
N ALA A 35 16.22 37.78 -27.74
CA ALA A 35 16.18 38.39 -29.07
C ALA A 35 15.08 37.77 -29.95
N ILE A 36 14.88 36.43 -29.86
CA ILE A 36 13.78 35.74 -30.57
C ILE A 36 12.44 36.20 -30.00
N TYR A 37 12.28 36.23 -28.68
CA TYR A 37 11.07 36.70 -28.03
C TYR A 37 10.66 38.09 -28.44
N ASP A 38 11.63 39.05 -28.44
CA ASP A 38 11.38 40.45 -28.74
C ASP A 38 11.18 40.74 -30.25
N SER A 39 11.67 39.87 -31.15
CA SER A 39 11.68 40.13 -32.59
C SER A 39 10.86 39.15 -33.44
N ALA A 40 10.20 38.20 -32.84
CA ALA A 40 9.39 37.25 -33.61
C ALA A 40 8.05 37.84 -34.09
N ASP A 41 7.72 37.60 -35.33
CA ASP A 41 6.50 38.17 -35.96
C ASP A 41 5.24 37.33 -35.64
N CYS A 42 5.36 36.18 -34.99
CA CYS A 42 4.22 35.30 -34.71
C CYS A 42 4.31 34.62 -33.34
N ALA A 43 3.16 34.17 -32.84
CA ALA A 43 3.03 33.52 -31.54
C ALA A 43 3.97 32.33 -31.36
N ILE A 44 4.19 31.50 -32.39
CA ILE A 44 5.07 30.34 -32.31
C ILE A 44 6.51 30.75 -32.02
N GLY A 45 7.00 31.79 -32.68
CA GLY A 45 8.38 32.26 -32.50
C GLY A 45 8.61 32.86 -31.11
N TYR A 46 7.79 33.80 -30.66
CA TYR A 46 8.00 34.41 -29.35
C TYR A 46 7.71 33.45 -28.20
N GLU A 47 6.74 32.52 -28.32
CA GLU A 47 6.49 31.50 -27.30
C GLU A 47 7.67 30.52 -27.16
N ALA A 48 8.31 30.11 -28.26
CA ALA A 48 9.51 29.30 -28.19
C ALA A 48 10.65 30.00 -27.44
N GLY A 49 10.92 31.28 -27.76
CA GLY A 49 11.88 32.09 -27.00
C GLY A 49 11.50 32.25 -25.53
N ARG A 50 10.21 32.48 -25.24
CA ARG A 50 9.69 32.59 -23.88
C ARG A 50 9.84 31.32 -23.06
N MET A 51 9.63 30.14 -23.68
CA MET A 51 9.80 28.87 -22.98
C MET A 51 11.24 28.63 -22.55
N VAL A 52 12.22 28.98 -23.39
CA VAL A 52 13.64 28.89 -23.01
C VAL A 52 13.96 29.87 -21.86
N LEU A 53 13.49 31.13 -21.94
CA LEU A 53 13.68 32.12 -20.85
C LEU A 53 13.06 31.65 -19.54
N LYS A 54 11.86 31.08 -19.56
CA LYS A 54 11.23 30.51 -18.37
C LYS A 54 11.97 29.28 -17.83
N GLY A 55 12.51 28.46 -18.70
CA GLY A 55 13.37 27.34 -18.31
C GLY A 55 14.61 27.84 -17.56
N LEU A 56 15.27 28.87 -18.10
CA LEU A 56 16.41 29.47 -17.44
C LEU A 56 16.05 30.19 -16.13
N GLU A 57 14.89 30.86 -16.07
CA GLU A 57 14.40 31.50 -14.84
C GLU A 57 14.12 30.47 -13.73
N GLY A 58 13.47 29.36 -14.07
CA GLY A 58 13.06 28.34 -13.11
C GLY A 58 14.15 27.35 -12.70
N PHE A 59 15.16 27.11 -13.57
CA PHE A 59 16.13 26.03 -13.42
C PHE A 59 17.57 26.49 -13.67
N ARG A 60 17.88 27.76 -13.42
CA ARG A 60 19.21 28.34 -13.72
C ARG A 60 20.35 27.63 -12.99
N GLU A 61 20.11 27.25 -11.75
CA GLU A 61 21.11 26.54 -10.94
C GLU A 61 21.41 25.15 -11.51
N ASP A 62 20.39 24.46 -12.05
CA ASP A 62 20.54 23.17 -12.70
C ASP A 62 21.38 23.27 -13.98
N PHE A 63 21.20 24.32 -14.78
CA PHE A 63 22.03 24.60 -15.94
C PHE A 63 23.48 24.86 -15.55
N ILE A 64 23.70 25.67 -14.50
CA ILE A 64 25.05 25.99 -13.99
C ILE A 64 25.72 24.71 -13.48
N GLU A 65 25.01 23.90 -12.70
CA GLU A 65 25.55 22.65 -12.17
C GLU A 65 25.90 21.68 -13.29
N HIS A 66 25.02 21.54 -14.28
CA HIS A 66 25.26 20.68 -15.44
C HIS A 66 26.50 21.12 -16.24
N ILE A 67 26.65 22.41 -16.48
CA ILE A 67 27.83 22.99 -17.16
C ILE A 67 29.11 22.81 -16.35
N THR A 68 29.03 22.94 -15.02
CA THR A 68 30.20 22.93 -14.14
C THR A 68 30.65 21.51 -13.80
N ASN A 69 29.69 20.62 -13.54
CA ASN A 69 29.94 19.27 -13.01
C ASN A 69 29.64 18.16 -14.03
N GLY A 70 29.11 18.50 -15.21
CA GLY A 70 28.69 17.53 -16.24
C GLY A 70 27.39 16.82 -15.94
N HIS A 71 26.71 17.15 -14.85
CA HIS A 71 25.41 16.60 -14.45
C HIS A 71 24.69 17.57 -13.53
N CYS A 72 23.36 17.50 -13.45
CA CYS A 72 22.59 18.15 -12.40
C CYS A 72 22.06 17.12 -11.40
N SER A 73 22.02 17.46 -10.13
CA SER A 73 21.60 16.59 -9.03
C SER A 73 20.08 16.60 -8.80
N CYS A 74 19.40 17.64 -9.24
CA CYS A 74 17.98 17.87 -8.96
C CYS A 74 17.00 16.80 -9.50
N HIS A 75 17.41 16.02 -10.50
CA HIS A 75 16.58 14.97 -11.10
C HIS A 75 16.93 13.56 -10.67
N LEU A 76 18.07 13.37 -10.02
CA LEU A 76 18.52 12.06 -9.57
C LEU A 76 17.68 11.52 -8.40
N GLU A 77 17.05 12.41 -7.64
CA GLU A 77 16.27 12.06 -6.45
C GLU A 77 14.75 11.93 -6.72
N GLN A 78 14.26 12.29 -7.90
CA GLN A 78 12.83 12.18 -8.20
C GLN A 78 12.49 10.78 -8.72
N PRO A 79 11.78 9.96 -7.92
CA PRO A 79 11.45 8.62 -8.33
C PRO A 79 10.44 8.62 -9.48
N VAL A 80 10.55 7.64 -10.39
CA VAL A 80 9.56 7.42 -11.45
C VAL A 80 8.17 7.14 -10.88
N PRO A 81 7.09 7.39 -11.63
CA PRO A 81 5.71 7.32 -11.11
C PRO A 81 5.38 6.03 -10.37
N CYS A 82 5.84 4.87 -10.84
CA CYS A 82 5.57 3.60 -10.17
C CYS A 82 6.31 3.44 -8.83
N VAL A 83 7.48 4.05 -8.66
CA VAL A 83 8.22 4.11 -7.39
C VAL A 83 7.59 5.16 -6.48
N ALA A 84 7.34 6.38 -7.00
CA ALA A 84 6.75 7.50 -6.25
C ALA A 84 5.37 7.17 -5.67
N LEU A 85 4.55 6.40 -6.39
CA LEU A 85 3.22 6.00 -5.93
C LEU A 85 3.23 4.79 -5.00
N CYS A 86 4.34 4.06 -4.94
CA CYS A 86 4.49 3.00 -3.96
C CYS A 86 4.76 3.62 -2.59
N PRO A 87 3.90 3.44 -1.58
CA PRO A 87 4.12 4.01 -0.25
C PRO A 87 5.46 3.60 0.38
N ALA A 88 5.96 2.39 0.08
CA ALA A 88 7.25 1.88 0.55
C ALA A 88 8.44 2.26 -0.36
N GLY A 89 8.19 2.89 -1.52
CA GLY A 89 9.24 3.30 -2.45
C GLY A 89 9.96 2.15 -3.16
N VAL A 90 9.28 1.00 -3.34
CA VAL A 90 9.90 -0.19 -3.96
C VAL A 90 10.42 0.11 -5.36
N ASP A 91 11.66 -0.31 -5.66
CA ASP A 91 12.29 -0.16 -6.97
C ASP A 91 11.62 -1.04 -8.03
N VAL A 92 10.48 -0.56 -8.53
CA VAL A 92 9.65 -1.29 -9.51
C VAL A 92 10.38 -1.54 -10.83
N PRO A 93 11.03 -0.55 -11.48
CA PRO A 93 11.77 -0.81 -12.72
C PRO A 93 12.91 -1.79 -12.55
N GLY A 94 13.60 -1.71 -11.41
CA GLY A 94 14.72 -2.58 -11.09
C GLY A 94 14.30 -4.05 -11.02
N TYR A 95 13.31 -4.39 -10.20
CA TYR A 95 12.92 -5.79 -10.08
C TYR A 95 12.22 -6.34 -11.34
N ILE A 96 11.49 -5.52 -12.11
CA ILE A 96 10.93 -5.95 -13.40
C ILE A 96 12.04 -6.27 -14.39
N SER A 97 13.12 -5.50 -14.41
CA SER A 97 14.28 -5.78 -15.23
C SER A 97 14.95 -7.10 -14.89
N LEU A 98 15.07 -7.38 -13.58
CA LEU A 98 15.62 -8.65 -13.10
C LEU A 98 14.72 -9.85 -13.47
N ILE A 99 13.39 -9.65 -13.45
CA ILE A 99 12.44 -10.68 -13.90
C ILE A 99 12.59 -10.93 -15.41
N ALA A 100 12.76 -9.89 -16.23
CA ALA A 100 13.00 -10.01 -17.66
C ALA A 100 14.31 -10.78 -17.98
N ASP A 101 15.29 -10.72 -17.09
CA ASP A 101 16.55 -11.48 -17.17
C ASP A 101 16.51 -12.81 -16.39
N GLU A 102 15.34 -13.27 -15.98
CA GLU A 102 15.12 -14.52 -15.22
C GLU A 102 15.85 -14.61 -13.87
N ARG A 103 16.26 -13.45 -13.30
CA ARG A 103 16.97 -13.33 -12.02
C ARG A 103 15.99 -13.12 -10.87
N TYR A 104 15.08 -14.09 -10.64
CA TYR A 104 13.98 -13.96 -9.70
C TYR A 104 14.43 -13.81 -8.24
N ALA A 105 15.48 -14.51 -7.83
CA ALA A 105 16.06 -14.38 -6.49
C ALA A 105 16.58 -12.96 -6.22
N ASP A 106 17.25 -12.35 -7.21
CA ASP A 106 17.74 -10.98 -7.11
C ASP A 106 16.58 -9.98 -7.12
N ALA A 107 15.52 -10.24 -7.90
CA ALA A 107 14.31 -9.43 -7.87
C ALA A 107 13.69 -9.41 -6.47
N VAL A 108 13.60 -10.55 -5.80
CA VAL A 108 13.10 -10.65 -4.43
C VAL A 108 14.02 -9.94 -3.43
N LYS A 109 15.36 -10.07 -3.55
CA LYS A 109 16.30 -9.32 -2.72
C LYS A 109 16.12 -7.81 -2.88
N LEU A 110 15.98 -7.33 -4.12
CA LEU A 110 15.76 -5.92 -4.41
C LEU A 110 14.45 -5.41 -3.82
N ILE A 111 13.37 -6.20 -3.91
CA ILE A 111 12.09 -5.84 -3.30
C ILE A 111 12.20 -5.78 -1.77
N ARG A 112 12.91 -6.72 -1.13
CA ARG A 112 13.07 -6.79 0.34
C ARG A 112 13.80 -5.58 0.92
N LYS A 113 14.60 -4.88 0.13
CA LYS A 113 15.19 -3.61 0.54
C LYS A 113 14.11 -2.62 1.04
N ASP A 114 12.95 -2.58 0.39
CA ASP A 114 11.88 -1.63 0.69
C ASP A 114 10.62 -2.29 1.26
N ASN A 115 10.47 -3.60 1.10
CA ASN A 115 9.26 -4.34 1.45
C ASN A 115 9.57 -5.79 1.84
N PRO A 116 9.60 -6.14 3.13
CA PRO A 116 9.87 -7.49 3.60
C PRO A 116 8.73 -8.49 3.35
N PHE A 117 7.51 -8.00 3.07
CA PHE A 117 6.33 -8.82 2.76
C PHE A 117 6.17 -9.01 1.25
N VAL A 118 7.16 -9.60 0.59
CA VAL A 118 7.17 -9.76 -0.87
C VAL A 118 6.02 -10.63 -1.33
N THR A 119 5.87 -11.82 -0.74
CA THR A 119 4.84 -12.81 -1.08
C THR A 119 3.44 -12.31 -0.75
N SER A 120 3.23 -11.76 0.44
CA SER A 120 1.94 -11.19 0.84
C SER A 120 1.52 -10.03 -0.07
N CYS A 121 2.42 -9.08 -0.34
CA CYS A 121 2.12 -7.97 -1.24
C CYS A 121 1.98 -8.39 -2.71
N ALA A 122 2.56 -9.50 -3.12
CA ALA A 122 2.33 -10.08 -4.44
C ALA A 122 0.89 -10.58 -4.63
N LEU A 123 0.26 -11.01 -3.53
CA LEU A 123 -1.11 -11.54 -3.53
C LEU A 123 -2.18 -10.49 -3.24
N VAL A 124 -1.95 -9.55 -2.29
CA VAL A 124 -3.03 -8.69 -1.78
C VAL A 124 -2.78 -7.18 -1.89
N CYS A 125 -1.67 -6.74 -2.50
CA CYS A 125 -1.41 -5.31 -2.67
C CYS A 125 -2.41 -4.66 -3.62
N GLU A 126 -2.91 -3.48 -3.26
CA GLU A 126 -3.79 -2.66 -4.12
C GLU A 126 -3.07 -2.02 -5.33
N HIS A 127 -1.78 -2.29 -5.51
CA HIS A 127 -0.91 -1.92 -6.63
C HIS A 127 -1.07 -0.47 -7.14
N PRO A 128 -0.99 0.57 -6.27
CA PRO A 128 -1.12 1.97 -6.71
C PRO A 128 -0.06 2.37 -7.75
N CYS A 129 1.06 1.66 -7.80
CA CYS A 129 2.13 1.86 -8.79
C CYS A 129 1.65 1.69 -10.24
N GLU A 130 0.59 0.92 -10.50
CA GLU A 130 0.05 0.68 -11.83
C GLU A 130 -0.80 1.87 -12.33
N THR A 131 -1.42 2.65 -11.42
CA THR A 131 -2.38 3.72 -11.79
C THR A 131 -1.77 4.83 -12.62
N LYS A 132 -0.48 5.10 -12.48
CA LYS A 132 0.28 6.12 -13.22
C LYS A 132 1.44 5.54 -14.01
N CYS A 133 1.40 4.24 -14.29
CA CYS A 133 2.39 3.61 -15.17
C CYS A 133 2.36 4.29 -16.55
N ARG A 134 3.52 4.77 -17.03
CA ARG A 134 3.60 5.46 -18.33
C ARG A 134 3.26 4.56 -19.52
N ARG A 135 3.29 3.24 -19.33
CA ARG A 135 2.83 2.28 -20.35
C ARG A 135 1.36 2.51 -20.73
N ASN A 136 0.53 3.10 -19.84
CA ASN A 136 -0.84 3.53 -20.16
C ASN A 136 -0.95 4.48 -21.37
N PHE A 137 0.14 5.16 -21.77
CA PHE A 137 0.15 5.99 -22.97
C PHE A 137 0.38 5.18 -24.27
N VAL A 138 0.74 3.90 -24.16
CA VAL A 138 1.01 3.00 -25.30
C VAL A 138 -0.13 2.01 -25.48
N ASP A 139 -0.47 1.30 -24.41
CA ASP A 139 -1.57 0.34 -24.34
C ASP A 139 -2.16 0.33 -22.91
N ASP A 140 -1.75 -0.58 -22.03
CA ASP A 140 -2.22 -0.69 -20.65
C ASP A 140 -1.03 -0.68 -19.66
N ALA A 141 -1.28 -0.34 -18.40
CA ALA A 141 -0.27 -0.44 -17.35
C ALA A 141 0.38 -1.83 -17.31
N VAL A 142 1.67 -1.89 -17.00
CA VAL A 142 2.35 -3.17 -16.70
C VAL A 142 1.67 -3.83 -15.49
N ASN A 143 1.43 -5.13 -15.54
CA ASN A 143 0.94 -5.92 -14.40
C ASN A 143 2.06 -6.12 -13.37
N ILE A 144 2.35 -5.04 -12.64
CA ILE A 144 3.46 -4.95 -11.69
C ILE A 144 3.28 -5.92 -10.52
N ARG A 145 2.03 -6.04 -10.01
CA ARG A 145 1.71 -6.98 -8.94
C ARG A 145 1.86 -8.43 -9.40
N GLY A 146 1.37 -8.76 -10.58
CA GLY A 146 1.49 -10.10 -11.16
C GLY A 146 2.94 -10.51 -11.40
N LEU A 147 3.80 -9.61 -11.88
CA LEU A 147 5.24 -9.86 -12.03
C LEU A 147 5.91 -10.08 -10.68
N LYS A 148 5.58 -9.28 -9.66
CA LYS A 148 6.06 -9.51 -8.29
C LYS A 148 5.69 -10.90 -7.79
N ARG A 149 4.44 -11.34 -8.03
CA ARG A 149 3.99 -12.67 -7.67
C ARG A 149 4.77 -13.75 -8.39
N TYR A 150 4.98 -13.60 -9.69
CA TYR A 150 5.77 -14.55 -10.47
C TYR A 150 7.18 -14.69 -9.91
N ALA A 151 7.85 -13.59 -9.57
CA ALA A 151 9.16 -13.63 -8.93
C ALA A 151 9.13 -14.33 -7.57
N ALA A 152 8.15 -14.02 -6.72
CA ALA A 152 7.99 -14.67 -5.40
C ALA A 152 7.70 -16.18 -5.50
N ASP A 153 6.98 -16.61 -6.54
CA ASP A 153 6.66 -18.02 -6.76
C ASP A 153 7.85 -18.82 -7.36
N HIS A 154 8.84 -18.15 -7.99
CA HIS A 154 9.93 -18.80 -8.72
C HIS A 154 11.35 -18.43 -8.21
N CYS A 155 11.47 -17.65 -7.13
CA CYS A 155 12.77 -17.20 -6.61
C CYS A 155 13.60 -18.30 -5.94
N GLY A 156 13.00 -19.44 -5.63
CA GLY A 156 13.64 -20.44 -4.79
C GLY A 156 13.94 -19.94 -3.37
N LEU A 157 14.96 -20.50 -2.74
CA LEU A 157 15.38 -20.06 -1.41
C LEU A 157 16.18 -18.76 -1.52
N VAL A 158 15.66 -17.68 -0.97
CA VAL A 158 16.36 -16.39 -0.85
C VAL A 158 16.68 -16.15 0.62
N PRO A 159 17.94 -16.18 1.03
CA PRO A 159 18.32 -16.00 2.43
C PRO A 159 17.92 -14.61 2.94
N PRO A 160 17.78 -14.43 4.28
CA PRO A 160 17.64 -13.12 4.87
C PRO A 160 18.87 -12.25 4.55
N PRO A 161 18.72 -10.91 4.58
CA PRO A 161 19.87 -10.01 4.40
C PRO A 161 20.86 -10.15 5.56
N GLU A 162 22.11 -9.82 5.31
CA GLU A 162 23.11 -9.67 6.36
C GLU A 162 22.74 -8.49 7.26
N CYS A 163 22.92 -8.66 8.57
CA CYS A 163 22.71 -7.60 9.54
C CYS A 163 24.04 -6.89 9.85
N CYS A 164 23.98 -5.61 10.17
CA CYS A 164 25.12 -4.85 10.68
C CYS A 164 25.58 -5.43 12.04
N GLU A 165 26.80 -5.05 12.48
CA GLU A 165 27.31 -5.39 13.79
C GLU A 165 26.34 -4.91 14.90
N PRO A 166 26.22 -5.68 15.99
CA PRO A 166 25.32 -5.32 17.08
C PRO A 166 25.63 -3.94 17.69
N THR A 167 24.65 -3.07 17.71
CA THR A 167 24.76 -1.70 18.27
C THR A 167 24.69 -1.67 19.80
N GLY A 168 24.25 -2.76 20.42
CA GLY A 168 23.93 -2.81 21.86
C GLY A 168 22.64 -2.08 22.24
N LYS A 169 21.86 -1.59 21.28
CA LYS A 169 20.59 -0.92 21.50
C LYS A 169 19.42 -1.89 21.39
N THR A 170 18.39 -1.65 22.20
CA THR A 170 17.20 -2.49 22.30
C THR A 170 15.94 -1.71 21.92
N VAL A 171 15.05 -2.33 21.13
CA VAL A 171 13.80 -1.70 20.71
C VAL A 171 12.61 -2.61 21.01
N ALA A 172 11.64 -2.09 21.77
CA ALA A 172 10.36 -2.76 21.99
C ALA A 172 9.37 -2.38 20.89
N ILE A 173 8.74 -3.37 20.27
CA ILE A 173 7.75 -3.19 19.23
C ILE A 173 6.42 -3.78 19.70
N ILE A 174 5.39 -2.95 19.81
CA ILE A 174 4.07 -3.33 20.30
C ILE A 174 3.14 -3.58 19.10
N GLY A 175 2.85 -4.86 18.84
CA GLY A 175 2.04 -5.34 17.73
C GLY A 175 2.85 -5.99 16.61
N GLY A 176 2.58 -7.27 16.37
CA GLY A 176 3.20 -8.13 15.34
C GLY A 176 2.46 -8.08 13.99
N GLY A 177 1.84 -6.95 13.64
CA GLY A 177 1.27 -6.70 12.31
C GLY A 177 2.31 -6.24 11.29
N PRO A 178 1.89 -5.93 10.03
CA PRO A 178 2.83 -5.56 8.95
C PRO A 178 3.76 -4.39 9.30
N SER A 179 3.26 -3.41 10.05
CA SER A 179 4.05 -2.24 10.44
C SER A 179 5.14 -2.60 11.45
N GLY A 180 4.78 -3.33 12.52
CA GLY A 180 5.72 -3.74 13.54
C GLY A 180 6.77 -4.73 13.02
N LEU A 181 6.34 -5.72 12.25
CA LEU A 181 7.25 -6.70 11.63
C LEU A 181 8.20 -6.03 10.63
N SER A 182 7.74 -5.03 9.86
CA SER A 182 8.64 -4.28 8.97
C SER A 182 9.64 -3.43 9.74
N ALA A 183 9.22 -2.75 10.81
CA ALA A 183 10.13 -2.00 11.67
C ALA A 183 11.19 -2.93 12.29
N ALA A 184 10.77 -4.07 12.84
CA ALA A 184 11.67 -5.07 13.40
C ALA A 184 12.71 -5.58 12.38
N TYR A 185 12.23 -5.89 11.17
CA TYR A 185 13.10 -6.37 10.08
C TYR A 185 14.22 -5.39 9.73
N TYR A 186 13.90 -4.11 9.60
CA TYR A 186 14.91 -3.10 9.25
C TYR A 186 15.82 -2.75 10.43
N LEU A 187 15.25 -2.57 11.63
CA LEU A 187 16.05 -2.29 12.82
C LEU A 187 17.03 -3.44 13.15
N GLN A 188 16.60 -4.68 12.93
CA GLN A 188 17.48 -5.83 13.14
C GLN A 188 18.63 -5.85 12.11
N GLN A 189 18.38 -5.49 10.84
CA GLN A 189 19.42 -5.30 9.85
C GLN A 189 20.41 -4.19 10.24
N MET A 190 19.94 -3.12 10.88
CA MET A 190 20.76 -2.04 11.41
C MET A 190 21.52 -2.40 12.69
N GLY A 191 21.44 -3.65 13.15
CA GLY A 191 22.17 -4.16 14.32
C GLY A 191 21.49 -3.89 15.67
N HIS A 192 20.24 -3.42 15.67
CA HIS A 192 19.48 -3.22 16.92
C HIS A 192 18.75 -4.49 17.33
N GLN A 193 18.72 -4.81 18.63
CA GLN A 193 17.98 -5.96 19.14
C GLN A 193 16.50 -5.61 19.29
N CYS A 194 15.63 -6.27 18.52
CA CYS A 194 14.20 -6.02 18.50
C CYS A 194 13.41 -7.12 19.21
N THR A 195 12.47 -6.73 20.07
CA THR A 195 11.49 -7.63 20.69
C THR A 195 10.08 -7.19 20.32
N ILE A 196 9.33 -8.06 19.63
CA ILE A 196 7.92 -7.84 19.29
C ILE A 196 7.03 -8.41 20.41
N PHE A 197 6.13 -7.59 20.92
CA PHE A 197 5.07 -7.97 21.86
C PHE A 197 3.76 -8.09 21.09
N GLU A 198 3.22 -9.30 20.97
CA GLU A 198 1.99 -9.58 20.24
C GLU A 198 0.94 -10.19 21.19
N GLN A 199 -0.25 -9.57 21.24
CA GLN A 199 -1.34 -10.02 22.12
C GLN A 199 -1.97 -11.35 21.70
N ARG A 200 -1.77 -11.77 20.44
CA ARG A 200 -2.37 -12.97 19.87
C ARG A 200 -1.36 -14.10 19.77
N LYS A 201 -1.88 -15.28 19.36
CA LYS A 201 -1.07 -16.48 19.19
C LYS A 201 -0.24 -16.51 17.90
N GLU A 202 -0.64 -15.71 16.88
CA GLU A 202 0.01 -15.71 15.58
C GLU A 202 0.41 -14.28 15.17
N LEU A 203 1.55 -14.17 14.49
CA LEU A 203 2.03 -12.93 13.87
C LEU A 203 1.30 -12.64 12.55
N GLY A 204 1.44 -11.42 12.07
CA GLY A 204 0.89 -10.96 10.79
C GLY A 204 -0.29 -9.99 10.95
N GLY A 205 -0.86 -9.84 12.15
CA GLY A 205 -1.97 -8.92 12.40
C GLY A 205 -3.13 -9.14 11.44
N MET A 206 -3.62 -8.08 10.79
CA MET A 206 -4.76 -8.19 9.85
C MET A 206 -4.46 -8.99 8.58
N LEU A 207 -3.20 -9.24 8.23
CA LEU A 207 -2.86 -10.19 7.15
C LEU A 207 -3.26 -11.63 7.53
N TYR A 208 -3.07 -12.00 8.79
CA TYR A 208 -3.45 -13.32 9.28
C TYR A 208 -4.94 -13.39 9.65
N TYR A 209 -5.43 -12.41 10.41
CA TYR A 209 -6.75 -12.44 11.04
C TYR A 209 -7.88 -11.80 10.23
N GLY A 210 -7.54 -10.99 9.22
CA GLY A 210 -8.53 -10.23 8.44
C GLY A 210 -8.64 -10.67 6.99
N ILE A 211 -7.56 -11.12 6.37
CA ILE A 211 -7.57 -11.51 4.96
C ILE A 211 -7.85 -13.02 4.83
N PRO A 212 -8.90 -13.41 4.08
CA PRO A 212 -9.24 -14.82 3.90
C PRO A 212 -8.17 -15.62 3.16
N ASN A 213 -8.09 -16.92 3.46
CA ASN A 213 -7.09 -17.84 2.90
C ASN A 213 -7.15 -17.92 1.37
N TYR A 214 -8.32 -17.76 0.76
CA TYR A 214 -8.47 -17.78 -0.71
C TYR A 214 -7.80 -16.59 -1.42
N ARG A 215 -7.47 -15.51 -0.69
CA ARG A 215 -6.66 -14.38 -1.17
C ARG A 215 -5.21 -14.44 -0.70
N LEU A 216 -5.01 -14.77 0.57
CA LEU A 216 -3.69 -14.88 1.20
C LEU A 216 -3.61 -16.18 2.00
N PRO A 217 -3.13 -17.28 1.41
CA PRO A 217 -2.86 -18.52 2.11
C PRO A 217 -1.93 -18.30 3.30
N LYS A 218 -2.22 -18.91 4.45
CA LYS A 218 -1.44 -18.72 5.69
C LYS A 218 0.01 -19.17 5.52
N GLU A 219 0.22 -20.22 4.72
CA GLU A 219 1.54 -20.74 4.38
C GLU A 219 2.38 -19.68 3.63
N ARG A 220 1.75 -18.92 2.73
CA ARG A 220 2.40 -17.87 1.96
C ARG A 220 2.74 -16.65 2.82
N LEU A 221 1.89 -16.31 3.78
CA LEU A 221 2.19 -15.29 4.79
C LEU A 221 3.33 -15.72 5.71
N ALA A 222 3.34 -17.00 6.10
CA ALA A 222 4.38 -17.58 6.95
C ALA A 222 5.77 -17.48 6.31
N GLU A 223 5.89 -17.59 4.98
CA GLU A 223 7.17 -17.40 4.26
C GLU A 223 7.78 -16.02 4.54
N ASP A 224 6.98 -14.94 4.42
CA ASP A 224 7.45 -13.59 4.70
C ASP A 224 7.81 -13.42 6.19
N ILE A 225 6.97 -13.92 7.10
CA ILE A 225 7.20 -13.82 8.56
C ILE A 225 8.48 -14.58 8.95
N GLN A 226 8.69 -15.79 8.44
CA GLN A 226 9.89 -16.58 8.71
C GLN A 226 11.15 -15.86 8.23
N ASN A 227 11.12 -15.24 7.06
CA ASN A 227 12.24 -14.43 6.57
C ASN A 227 12.54 -13.22 7.47
N ILE A 228 11.49 -12.58 8.02
CA ILE A 228 11.67 -11.49 9.00
C ILE A 228 12.27 -12.02 10.30
N LEU A 229 11.75 -13.09 10.86
CA LEU A 229 12.25 -13.68 12.09
C LEU A 229 13.69 -14.22 11.95
N ALA A 230 14.07 -14.68 10.74
CA ALA A 230 15.42 -15.17 10.46
C ALA A 230 16.51 -14.09 10.59
N THR A 231 16.16 -12.79 10.66
CA THR A 231 17.10 -11.71 11.00
C THR A 231 17.47 -11.65 12.49
N GLY A 232 16.83 -12.47 13.33
CA GLY A 232 17.11 -12.52 14.77
C GLY A 232 16.10 -11.78 15.65
N VAL A 233 14.96 -11.37 15.11
CA VAL A 233 13.88 -10.71 15.87
C VAL A 233 13.32 -11.63 16.95
N GLU A 234 13.28 -11.15 18.19
CA GLU A 234 12.63 -11.83 19.31
C GLU A 234 11.12 -11.56 19.34
N THR A 235 10.34 -12.55 19.78
CA THR A 235 8.88 -12.43 19.87
C THR A 235 8.34 -12.86 21.22
N LYS A 236 7.42 -12.09 21.77
CA LYS A 236 6.65 -12.43 22.99
C LYS A 236 5.17 -12.48 22.61
N MET A 237 4.73 -13.69 22.30
CA MET A 237 3.35 -13.97 21.89
C MET A 237 2.40 -14.03 23.09
N ASN A 238 1.08 -13.86 22.84
CA ASN A 238 0.05 -13.83 23.88
C ASN A 238 0.37 -12.83 25.00
N THR A 239 0.99 -11.70 24.63
CA THR A 239 1.45 -10.67 25.56
C THR A 239 0.76 -9.35 25.24
N CYS A 240 -0.14 -8.93 26.12
CA CYS A 240 -0.84 -7.67 26.01
C CYS A 240 -0.07 -6.56 26.75
N ILE A 241 -0.06 -5.37 26.15
CA ILE A 241 0.52 -4.17 26.78
C ILE A 241 -0.63 -3.30 27.30
N GLY A 242 -0.67 -3.06 28.59
CA GLY A 242 -1.73 -2.30 29.25
C GLY A 242 -1.51 -2.22 30.76
N ASP A 243 -2.59 -1.94 31.50
CA ASP A 243 -2.59 -1.78 32.95
C ASP A 243 -3.43 -2.88 33.65
N GLY A 244 -3.85 -3.91 32.92
CA GLY A 244 -4.65 -5.02 33.45
C GLY A 244 -3.79 -6.08 34.16
N ASP A 245 -4.46 -6.97 34.94
CA ASP A 245 -3.82 -8.10 35.56
C ASP A 245 -3.22 -9.05 34.52
N GLY A 246 -1.93 -9.33 34.62
CA GLY A 246 -1.19 -10.18 33.70
C GLY A 246 -0.69 -9.46 32.45
N GLU A 247 -0.93 -8.16 32.30
CA GLU A 247 -0.41 -7.34 31.23
C GLU A 247 0.94 -6.73 31.57
N ILE A 248 1.77 -6.45 30.55
CA ILE A 248 3.01 -5.70 30.71
C ILE A 248 2.69 -4.21 30.61
N SER A 249 3.08 -3.42 31.60
CA SER A 249 2.82 -1.98 31.57
C SER A 249 3.69 -1.28 30.52
N PHE A 250 3.13 -0.26 29.87
CA PHE A 250 3.88 0.57 28.91
C PHE A 250 5.09 1.24 29.59
N LYS A 251 4.96 1.63 30.89
CA LYS A 251 6.04 2.20 31.64
C LYS A 251 7.24 1.25 31.76
N MET A 252 7.00 -0.04 32.00
CA MET A 252 8.04 -1.06 32.07
C MET A 252 8.82 -1.20 30.76
N LEU A 253 8.14 -1.10 29.62
CA LEU A 253 8.83 -1.10 28.31
C LEU A 253 9.73 0.13 28.14
N LYS A 254 9.26 1.30 28.54
CA LYS A 254 10.06 2.54 28.51
C LYS A 254 11.30 2.50 29.43
N GLU A 255 11.24 1.78 30.49
CA GLU A 255 12.36 1.66 31.43
C GLU A 255 13.41 0.62 31.02
N ASN A 256 13.02 -0.38 30.20
CA ASN A 256 13.86 -1.52 29.86
C ASN A 256 14.35 -1.51 28.37
N TYR A 257 13.86 -0.62 27.52
CA TYR A 257 14.23 -0.52 26.13
C TYR A 257 14.68 0.91 25.78
N ASP A 258 15.65 1.04 24.88
CA ASP A 258 16.15 2.34 24.43
C ASP A 258 15.10 3.10 23.58
N ALA A 259 14.25 2.38 22.85
CA ALA A 259 13.12 2.95 22.11
C ALA A 259 11.90 2.02 22.11
N VAL A 260 10.72 2.61 21.92
CA VAL A 260 9.44 1.88 21.83
C VAL A 260 8.67 2.28 20.58
N TYR A 261 8.26 1.31 19.78
CA TYR A 261 7.41 1.50 18.62
C TYR A 261 6.01 0.94 18.83
N ILE A 262 4.97 1.79 18.76
CA ILE A 262 3.57 1.43 18.92
C ILE A 262 2.95 1.20 17.53
N SER A 263 2.56 -0.03 17.22
CA SER A 263 2.02 -0.45 15.91
C SER A 263 0.84 -1.41 16.07
N ILE A 264 -0.07 -1.12 17.03
CA ILE A 264 -1.19 -1.97 17.42
C ILE A 264 -2.30 -2.10 16.36
N GLY A 265 -2.24 -1.31 15.28
CA GLY A 265 -3.22 -1.37 14.19
C GLY A 265 -4.62 -0.87 14.57
N ALA A 266 -5.61 -1.29 13.79
CA ALA A 266 -7.04 -1.04 14.01
C ALA A 266 -7.78 -2.37 13.78
N HIS A 267 -8.31 -2.98 14.83
CA HIS A 267 -8.83 -4.35 14.77
C HIS A 267 -10.09 -4.60 15.63
N THR A 268 -10.77 -3.54 16.03
CA THR A 268 -12.09 -3.58 16.65
C THR A 268 -13.14 -3.00 15.70
N ASP A 269 -14.40 -3.34 15.93
CA ASP A 269 -15.49 -2.96 15.03
C ASP A 269 -16.12 -1.64 15.37
N LYS A 270 -16.64 -0.99 14.35
CA LYS A 270 -17.61 0.10 14.48
C LYS A 270 -19.01 -0.43 14.56
N LYS A 271 -19.77 0.04 15.54
CA LYS A 271 -21.21 -0.24 15.65
C LYS A 271 -22.01 0.57 14.61
N LEU A 272 -23.17 0.03 14.20
CA LEU A 272 -24.10 0.71 13.30
C LEU A 272 -24.79 1.90 13.97
N GLY A 273 -25.01 1.81 15.28
CA GLY A 273 -25.75 2.82 16.05
C GLY A 273 -27.25 2.83 15.73
N ILE A 274 -27.84 1.68 15.41
CA ILE A 274 -29.24 1.54 15.04
C ILE A 274 -29.97 0.57 15.99
N PRO A 275 -31.33 0.70 16.13
CA PRO A 275 -32.10 -0.24 16.90
C PRO A 275 -31.92 -1.68 16.41
N GLY A 276 -31.74 -2.61 17.35
CA GLY A 276 -31.59 -4.04 17.07
C GLY A 276 -30.15 -4.50 16.73
N GLU A 277 -29.16 -3.64 16.78
CA GLU A 277 -27.77 -4.00 16.44
C GLU A 277 -27.12 -5.03 17.39
N ASP A 278 -27.65 -5.18 18.62
CA ASP A 278 -27.17 -6.19 19.58
C ASP A 278 -27.96 -7.53 19.48
N ALA A 279 -28.79 -7.71 18.44
CA ALA A 279 -29.60 -8.90 18.24
C ALA A 279 -28.74 -10.13 17.93
N LYS A 280 -29.25 -11.32 18.29
CA LYS A 280 -28.64 -12.60 17.90
C LYS A 280 -28.71 -12.78 16.38
N GLY A 281 -27.55 -12.90 15.75
CA GLY A 281 -27.41 -12.95 14.30
C GLY A 281 -26.81 -11.67 13.71
N VAL A 282 -26.58 -10.62 14.53
CA VAL A 282 -25.72 -9.49 14.14
C VAL A 282 -24.29 -9.82 14.56
N ILE A 283 -23.36 -9.83 13.60
CA ILE A 283 -21.97 -10.21 13.82
C ILE A 283 -21.03 -9.19 13.19
N SER A 284 -19.86 -9.06 13.76
CA SER A 284 -18.76 -8.29 13.23
C SER A 284 -18.11 -8.99 12.04
N ALA A 285 -17.83 -8.28 10.97
CA ALA A 285 -17.05 -8.80 9.85
C ALA A 285 -15.64 -9.20 10.29
N ILE A 286 -15.00 -8.39 11.15
CA ILE A 286 -13.64 -8.65 11.62
C ILE A 286 -13.61 -9.85 12.54
N GLN A 287 -14.57 -9.97 13.47
CA GLN A 287 -14.64 -11.13 14.35
C GLN A 287 -14.90 -12.41 13.54
N MET A 288 -15.82 -12.36 12.56
CA MET A 288 -16.08 -13.51 11.68
C MET A 288 -14.84 -13.94 10.91
N LEU A 289 -14.13 -12.98 10.28
CA LEU A 289 -12.91 -13.30 9.52
C LEU A 289 -11.79 -13.84 10.43
N ARG A 290 -11.72 -13.34 11.66
CA ARG A 290 -10.81 -13.84 12.70
C ARG A 290 -11.15 -15.27 13.10
N ASP A 291 -12.41 -15.57 13.35
CA ASP A 291 -12.88 -16.90 13.72
C ASP A 291 -12.60 -17.91 12.62
N ILE A 292 -12.77 -17.51 11.34
CA ILE A 292 -12.35 -18.30 10.18
C ILE A 292 -10.83 -18.53 10.20
N GLY A 293 -10.04 -17.49 10.44
CA GLY A 293 -8.57 -17.57 10.53
C GLY A 293 -8.08 -18.48 11.66
N ASP A 294 -8.82 -18.52 12.77
CA ASP A 294 -8.56 -19.37 13.94
C ASP A 294 -9.07 -20.82 13.79
N GLY A 295 -9.71 -21.15 12.66
CA GLY A 295 -10.25 -22.48 12.40
C GLY A 295 -11.63 -22.76 13.01
N ASN A 296 -12.33 -21.71 13.45
CA ASN A 296 -13.68 -21.79 14.05
C ASN A 296 -14.71 -21.03 13.20
N PRO A 297 -14.91 -21.39 11.92
CA PRO A 297 -15.81 -20.66 11.04
C PRO A 297 -17.27 -20.79 11.52
N PRO A 298 -18.07 -19.72 11.43
CA PRO A 298 -19.52 -19.80 11.66
C PRO A 298 -20.20 -20.61 10.56
N ASP A 299 -21.36 -21.20 10.87
CA ASP A 299 -22.19 -21.92 9.90
C ASP A 299 -23.32 -21.02 9.37
N PHE A 300 -23.30 -20.76 8.06
CA PHE A 300 -24.32 -19.99 7.36
C PHE A 300 -25.19 -20.83 6.42
N THR A 301 -25.12 -22.14 6.52
CA THR A 301 -25.86 -23.06 5.65
C THR A 301 -27.34 -22.72 5.59
N GLY A 302 -27.81 -22.38 4.39
CA GLY A 302 -29.21 -22.06 4.10
C GLY A 302 -29.70 -20.67 4.60
N LYS A 303 -28.83 -19.84 5.18
CA LYS A 303 -29.14 -18.52 5.71
C LYS A 303 -29.16 -17.42 4.64
N ASN A 304 -30.02 -16.42 4.84
CA ASN A 304 -29.97 -15.17 4.10
C ASN A 304 -29.10 -14.18 4.89
N VAL A 305 -28.05 -13.69 4.27
CA VAL A 305 -27.03 -12.85 4.90
C VAL A 305 -27.03 -11.46 4.28
N ILE A 306 -27.05 -10.42 5.10
CA ILE A 306 -26.81 -9.03 4.66
C ILE A 306 -25.47 -8.57 5.22
N VAL A 307 -24.58 -8.13 4.33
CA VAL A 307 -23.31 -7.49 4.68
C VAL A 307 -23.47 -5.97 4.54
N VAL A 308 -23.26 -5.24 5.61
CA VAL A 308 -23.39 -3.77 5.62
C VAL A 308 -22.00 -3.14 5.45
N GLY A 309 -21.74 -2.55 4.29
CA GLY A 309 -20.46 -1.89 4.00
C GLY A 309 -20.05 -1.95 2.53
N GLY A 310 -18.99 -1.23 2.16
CA GLY A 310 -18.51 -1.16 0.77
C GLY A 310 -17.00 -1.06 0.64
N GLY A 311 -16.25 -1.52 1.64
CA GLY A 311 -14.78 -1.63 1.61
C GLY A 311 -14.32 -3.07 1.35
N ASN A 312 -13.00 -3.28 1.24
CA ASN A 312 -12.41 -4.60 1.00
C ASN A 312 -12.84 -5.63 2.06
N VAL A 313 -12.94 -5.23 3.34
CA VAL A 313 -13.42 -6.11 4.42
C VAL A 313 -14.86 -6.58 4.17
N ALA A 314 -15.73 -5.72 3.61
CA ALA A 314 -17.10 -6.12 3.26
C ALA A 314 -17.10 -7.15 2.12
N MET A 315 -16.23 -7.01 1.12
CA MET A 315 -16.08 -7.99 0.04
C MET A 315 -15.53 -9.33 0.56
N ASP A 316 -14.52 -9.28 1.42
CA ASP A 316 -13.95 -10.46 2.06
C ASP A 316 -15.00 -11.20 2.92
N ALA A 317 -15.79 -10.45 3.70
CA ALA A 317 -16.89 -11.02 4.49
C ALA A 317 -18.00 -11.62 3.60
N THR A 318 -18.37 -10.94 2.52
CA THR A 318 -19.36 -11.40 1.54
C THR A 318 -18.95 -12.72 0.89
N ARG A 319 -17.76 -12.75 0.33
CA ARG A 319 -17.22 -13.93 -0.35
C ARG A 319 -17.00 -15.11 0.62
N SER A 320 -16.62 -14.81 1.87
CA SER A 320 -16.52 -15.80 2.93
C SER A 320 -17.89 -16.36 3.32
N ALA A 321 -18.93 -15.50 3.46
CA ALA A 321 -20.29 -15.96 3.77
C ALA A 321 -20.85 -16.91 2.71
N ILE A 322 -20.57 -16.65 1.41
CA ILE A 322 -20.93 -17.55 0.31
C ILE A 322 -20.27 -18.93 0.51
N ARG A 323 -18.96 -18.95 0.82
CA ARG A 323 -18.18 -20.18 1.07
C ARG A 323 -18.66 -20.97 2.28
N LEU A 324 -19.22 -20.27 3.27
CA LEU A 324 -19.79 -20.85 4.48
C LEU A 324 -21.25 -21.34 4.30
N GLY A 325 -21.73 -21.43 3.05
CA GLY A 325 -23.01 -22.05 2.71
C GLY A 325 -24.23 -21.15 2.79
N ALA A 326 -24.05 -19.82 2.86
CA ALA A 326 -25.18 -18.90 2.81
C ALA A 326 -26.02 -19.12 1.54
N LYS A 327 -27.34 -19.10 1.68
CA LYS A 327 -28.29 -19.28 0.57
C LYS A 327 -28.29 -18.08 -0.35
N ASN A 328 -28.41 -16.90 0.25
CA ASN A 328 -28.34 -15.60 -0.44
C ASN A 328 -27.44 -14.66 0.36
N VAL A 329 -26.60 -13.90 -0.32
CA VAL A 329 -25.77 -12.87 0.29
C VAL A 329 -25.96 -11.56 -0.45
N SER A 330 -26.42 -10.52 0.28
CA SER A 330 -26.59 -9.18 -0.27
C SER A 330 -25.67 -8.19 0.45
N VAL A 331 -25.02 -7.33 -0.30
CA VAL A 331 -24.18 -6.25 0.23
C VAL A 331 -25.00 -4.96 0.25
N MET A 332 -25.32 -4.44 1.41
CA MET A 332 -26.03 -3.17 1.56
C MET A 332 -25.04 -2.01 1.60
N TYR A 333 -25.18 -1.09 0.65
CA TYR A 333 -24.32 0.07 0.55
C TYR A 333 -25.09 1.38 0.34
N ARG A 334 -24.81 2.36 1.19
CA ARG A 334 -25.52 3.66 1.21
C ARG A 334 -25.21 4.60 0.04
N ARG A 335 -24.28 4.22 -0.87
CA ARG A 335 -23.93 4.93 -2.10
C ARG A 335 -24.03 3.96 -3.28
N ARG A 336 -23.59 4.40 -4.46
CA ARG A 336 -23.54 3.54 -5.66
C ARG A 336 -22.37 2.56 -5.59
N LYS A 337 -22.41 1.49 -6.34
CA LYS A 337 -21.31 0.55 -6.52
C LYS A 337 -20.02 1.27 -6.94
N ALA A 338 -20.11 2.21 -7.87
CA ALA A 338 -18.98 3.03 -8.32
C ALA A 338 -18.35 3.91 -7.21
N ASP A 339 -19.07 4.16 -6.11
CA ASP A 339 -18.57 4.94 -4.97
C ASP A 339 -18.01 4.04 -3.85
N MET A 340 -17.96 2.72 -4.04
CA MET A 340 -17.37 1.78 -3.08
C MET A 340 -15.86 2.01 -2.97
N THR A 341 -15.30 1.73 -1.79
CA THR A 341 -13.86 1.83 -1.55
C THR A 341 -13.12 0.51 -1.73
N ALA A 342 -13.85 -0.58 -1.92
CA ALA A 342 -13.27 -1.85 -2.31
C ALA A 342 -12.68 -1.75 -3.72
N LEU A 343 -11.68 -2.58 -4.00
CA LEU A 343 -11.16 -2.74 -5.35
C LEU A 343 -12.27 -3.24 -6.27
N MET A 344 -12.31 -2.73 -7.50
CA MET A 344 -13.35 -3.12 -8.47
C MET A 344 -13.31 -4.62 -8.75
N ASP A 345 -12.11 -5.20 -8.87
CA ASP A 345 -11.93 -6.64 -9.08
C ASP A 345 -12.55 -7.47 -7.95
N GLU A 346 -12.47 -7.02 -6.69
CA GLU A 346 -13.08 -7.70 -5.54
C GLU A 346 -14.61 -7.59 -5.54
N ILE A 347 -15.14 -6.45 -5.98
CA ILE A 347 -16.58 -6.25 -6.13
C ILE A 347 -17.13 -7.16 -7.22
N GLU A 348 -16.47 -7.18 -8.39
CA GLU A 348 -16.86 -8.03 -9.51
C GLU A 348 -16.71 -9.51 -9.20
N ALA A 349 -15.67 -9.90 -8.47
CA ALA A 349 -15.50 -11.26 -7.99
C ALA A 349 -16.62 -11.68 -7.03
N ALA A 350 -17.05 -10.81 -6.11
CA ALA A 350 -18.17 -11.08 -5.20
C ALA A 350 -19.49 -11.26 -5.97
N ILE A 351 -19.76 -10.39 -6.95
CA ILE A 351 -20.95 -10.50 -7.82
C ILE A 351 -20.90 -11.80 -8.64
N ALA A 352 -19.76 -12.12 -9.24
CA ALA A 352 -19.58 -13.36 -10.01
C ALA A 352 -19.79 -14.60 -9.15
N GLU A 353 -19.40 -14.59 -7.88
CA GLU A 353 -19.62 -15.66 -6.92
C GLU A 353 -21.07 -15.78 -6.43
N GLY A 354 -21.94 -14.79 -6.73
CA GLY A 354 -23.38 -14.80 -6.48
C GLY A 354 -23.87 -13.79 -5.46
N ALA A 355 -23.07 -12.81 -5.07
CA ALA A 355 -23.53 -11.72 -4.21
C ALA A 355 -24.40 -10.70 -4.99
N GLU A 356 -25.42 -10.17 -4.32
CA GLU A 356 -26.21 -9.04 -4.79
C GLU A 356 -25.71 -7.75 -4.16
N ILE A 357 -25.64 -6.66 -4.93
CA ILE A 357 -25.31 -5.33 -4.41
C ILE A 357 -26.56 -4.48 -4.30
N LEU A 358 -26.97 -4.17 -3.08
CA LEU A 358 -28.08 -3.27 -2.76
C LEU A 358 -27.56 -1.84 -2.64
N GLU A 359 -27.46 -1.15 -3.77
CA GLU A 359 -26.97 0.23 -3.84
C GLU A 359 -27.99 1.22 -3.27
N LEU A 360 -27.50 2.35 -2.74
CA LEU A 360 -28.33 3.45 -2.25
C LEU A 360 -29.31 3.04 -1.13
N HIS A 361 -28.89 2.09 -0.29
CA HIS A 361 -29.64 1.66 0.87
C HIS A 361 -28.79 1.81 2.14
N ALA A 362 -29.31 2.51 3.14
CA ALA A 362 -28.69 2.66 4.45
C ALA A 362 -29.43 1.83 5.50
N PRO A 363 -28.72 1.16 6.42
CA PRO A 363 -29.38 0.44 7.51
C PRO A 363 -30.07 1.44 8.43
N GLN A 364 -31.33 1.18 8.81
CA GLN A 364 -32.13 2.01 9.71
C GLN A 364 -32.47 1.30 11.02
N ALA A 365 -32.83 0.02 10.96
CA ALA A 365 -33.13 -0.81 12.12
C ALA A 365 -33.01 -2.29 11.77
N ILE A 366 -32.84 -3.14 12.76
CA ILE A 366 -32.85 -4.59 12.63
C ILE A 366 -34.06 -5.14 13.40
N GLU A 367 -34.91 -5.87 12.70
CA GLU A 367 -36.08 -6.51 13.29
C GLU A 367 -35.72 -7.86 13.89
N THR A 368 -36.36 -8.20 15.00
CA THR A 368 -36.11 -9.44 15.72
C THR A 368 -37.40 -10.17 16.06
N ASN A 369 -37.30 -11.49 16.17
CA ASN A 369 -38.37 -12.30 16.73
C ASN A 369 -38.38 -12.23 18.28
N LYS A 370 -39.38 -12.87 18.89
CA LYS A 370 -39.55 -12.91 20.36
C LYS A 370 -38.36 -13.53 21.11
N LYS A 371 -37.47 -14.25 20.43
CA LYS A 371 -36.26 -14.87 21.01
C LYS A 371 -35.02 -14.00 20.80
N GLY A 372 -35.17 -12.80 20.21
CA GLY A 372 -34.09 -11.86 19.94
C GLY A 372 -33.19 -12.22 18.73
N HIS A 373 -33.66 -13.11 17.85
CA HIS A 373 -32.93 -13.41 16.59
C HIS A 373 -33.38 -12.47 15.47
N VAL A 374 -32.41 -12.09 14.61
CA VAL A 374 -32.65 -11.28 13.40
C VAL A 374 -33.70 -11.95 12.51
N THR A 375 -34.61 -11.15 11.97
CA THR A 375 -35.65 -11.57 11.00
C THR A 375 -35.67 -10.71 9.74
N ALA A 376 -35.33 -9.43 9.85
CA ALA A 376 -35.21 -8.54 8.71
C ALA A 376 -34.27 -7.34 9.01
N MET A 377 -33.72 -6.77 7.95
CA MET A 377 -33.09 -5.46 7.95
C MET A 377 -34.05 -4.43 7.40
N VAL A 378 -34.33 -3.36 8.15
CA VAL A 378 -35.04 -2.17 7.66
C VAL A 378 -34.01 -1.27 6.98
N ALA A 379 -34.19 -1.04 5.69
CA ALA A 379 -33.29 -0.27 4.86
C ALA A 379 -33.98 1.03 4.40
N ASP A 380 -33.30 2.15 4.62
CA ASP A 380 -33.73 3.47 4.17
C ASP A 380 -33.16 3.75 2.77
N PRO A 381 -34.03 3.88 1.72
CA PRO A 381 -33.58 4.20 0.37
C PRO A 381 -32.95 5.60 0.29
N LYS A 382 -31.75 5.70 -0.28
CA LYS A 382 -30.99 6.95 -0.42
C LYS A 382 -30.92 7.42 -1.87
N ILE A 383 -30.59 8.69 -2.04
CA ILE A 383 -30.17 9.30 -3.31
C ILE A 383 -28.78 9.88 -3.16
N ILE A 384 -28.16 10.22 -4.27
CA ILE A 384 -26.85 10.89 -4.29
C ILE A 384 -27.07 12.37 -3.93
N GLY A 385 -26.45 12.83 -2.86
CA GLY A 385 -26.40 14.22 -2.43
C GLY A 385 -25.10 14.91 -2.84
N LEU A 386 -24.77 16.01 -2.16
CA LEU A 386 -23.60 16.82 -2.42
C LEU A 386 -22.29 16.04 -2.17
N ILE A 387 -21.24 16.42 -2.90
CA ILE A 387 -19.90 15.86 -2.67
C ILE A 387 -19.33 16.46 -1.39
N THR A 388 -19.02 15.61 -0.42
CA THR A 388 -18.39 15.99 0.84
C THR A 388 -17.15 15.12 1.07
N GLY A 389 -16.00 15.76 1.32
CA GLY A 389 -14.73 15.03 1.49
C GLY A 389 -14.33 14.20 0.27
N GLY A 390 -14.59 14.72 -0.95
CA GLY A 390 -14.23 14.07 -2.22
C GLY A 390 -15.15 12.93 -2.65
N ARG A 391 -16.25 12.65 -1.91
CA ARG A 391 -17.20 11.57 -2.23
C ARG A 391 -18.65 12.04 -2.13
N PRO A 392 -19.58 11.49 -2.96
CA PRO A 392 -21.00 11.81 -2.87
C PRO A 392 -21.55 11.44 -1.49
N SER A 393 -22.25 12.35 -0.84
CA SER A 393 -22.96 12.07 0.42
C SER A 393 -24.29 11.38 0.13
N PRO A 394 -24.69 10.34 0.89
CA PRO A 394 -26.03 9.80 0.78
C PRO A 394 -27.03 10.81 1.35
N ALA A 395 -28.07 11.13 0.59
CA ALA A 395 -29.16 12.00 0.99
C ALA A 395 -30.46 11.20 1.13
N ASN A 396 -31.42 11.74 1.88
CA ASN A 396 -32.71 11.09 2.04
C ASN A 396 -33.52 11.13 0.72
N SER A 397 -34.08 10.00 0.32
CA SER A 397 -34.88 9.89 -0.90
C SER A 397 -36.31 10.34 -0.74
N GLY A 398 -36.82 10.42 0.49
CA GLY A 398 -38.24 10.61 0.80
C GLY A 398 -39.11 9.39 0.51
N ARG A 399 -38.52 8.24 0.18
CA ARG A 399 -39.24 6.97 -0.02
C ARG A 399 -39.42 6.25 1.31
N GLU A 400 -40.42 5.41 1.40
CA GLU A 400 -40.63 4.55 2.55
C GLU A 400 -39.49 3.54 2.72
N PRO A 401 -39.07 3.23 3.94
CA PRO A 401 -38.11 2.17 4.23
C PRO A 401 -38.60 0.82 3.71
N ILE A 402 -37.69 -0.01 3.31
CA ILE A 402 -37.97 -1.38 2.84
C ILE A 402 -37.49 -2.40 3.87
N HIS A 403 -38.29 -3.47 4.02
CA HIS A 403 -37.95 -4.58 4.91
C HIS A 403 -37.34 -5.72 4.11
N ILE A 404 -36.07 -6.06 4.38
CA ILE A 404 -35.34 -7.10 3.67
C ILE A 404 -35.19 -8.30 4.62
N PRO A 405 -35.91 -9.42 4.38
CA PRO A 405 -35.78 -10.61 5.22
C PRO A 405 -34.36 -11.15 5.25
N CYS A 406 -33.82 -11.36 6.44
CA CYS A 406 -32.49 -11.96 6.63
C CYS A 406 -32.40 -12.68 7.97
N ASP A 407 -31.46 -13.61 8.06
CA ASP A 407 -31.16 -14.38 9.27
C ASP A 407 -29.91 -13.82 9.98
N ILE A 408 -28.97 -13.25 9.21
CA ILE A 408 -27.67 -12.76 9.66
C ILE A 408 -27.40 -11.39 9.08
N VAL A 409 -26.86 -10.49 9.91
CA VAL A 409 -26.33 -9.20 9.50
C VAL A 409 -24.86 -9.14 9.85
N ILE A 410 -23.98 -8.94 8.84
CA ILE A 410 -22.54 -8.79 9.02
C ILE A 410 -22.18 -7.30 8.92
N VAL A 411 -21.62 -6.75 9.98
CA VAL A 411 -21.27 -5.33 10.06
C VAL A 411 -19.83 -5.12 9.57
N ALA A 412 -19.65 -4.35 8.48
CA ALA A 412 -18.36 -4.10 7.81
C ALA A 412 -18.17 -2.60 7.50
N ILE A 413 -18.52 -1.70 8.42
CA ILE A 413 -18.52 -0.24 8.20
C ILE A 413 -17.23 0.47 8.63
N GLY A 414 -16.22 -0.26 9.02
CA GLY A 414 -14.90 0.25 9.41
C GLY A 414 -14.38 -0.38 10.70
N GLN A 415 -13.21 0.06 11.08
CA GLN A 415 -12.46 -0.47 12.23
C GLN A 415 -12.09 0.66 13.16
N ASP A 416 -11.93 0.34 14.46
CA ASP A 416 -11.46 1.25 15.48
C ASP A 416 -10.18 0.72 16.16
N ILE A 417 -9.52 1.59 16.90
CA ILE A 417 -8.24 1.38 17.56
C ILE A 417 -8.48 1.32 19.05
N VAL A 418 -7.91 0.35 19.74
CA VAL A 418 -7.93 0.28 21.21
C VAL A 418 -6.81 1.15 21.75
N SER A 419 -7.03 2.45 21.81
CA SER A 419 -6.02 3.45 22.22
C SER A 419 -6.00 3.73 23.73
N GLU A 420 -7.08 3.43 24.46
CA GLU A 420 -7.30 3.83 25.84
C GLU A 420 -6.18 3.42 26.83
N PRO A 421 -5.58 2.21 26.77
CA PRO A 421 -4.47 1.85 27.64
C PRO A 421 -3.26 2.77 27.46
N PHE A 422 -2.99 3.15 26.23
CA PHE A 422 -1.86 4.03 25.88
C PHE A 422 -2.17 5.49 26.20
N GLU A 423 -3.42 5.94 26.02
CA GLU A 423 -3.85 7.28 26.43
C GLU A 423 -3.70 7.46 27.96
N ARG A 424 -4.05 6.45 28.76
CA ARG A 424 -3.80 6.46 30.22
C ARG A 424 -2.31 6.52 30.55
N ALA A 425 -1.44 5.92 29.73
CA ALA A 425 0.01 6.03 29.83
C ALA A 425 0.56 7.37 29.31
N GLY A 426 -0.33 8.27 28.88
CA GLY A 426 -0.01 9.63 28.43
C GLY A 426 0.42 9.72 26.97
N ILE A 427 0.09 8.74 26.12
CA ILE A 427 0.28 8.84 24.67
C ILE A 427 -0.86 9.69 24.09
N PRO A 428 -0.56 10.80 23.37
CA PRO A 428 -1.59 11.67 22.84
C PRO A 428 -2.36 11.00 21.71
N ALA A 429 -3.69 11.04 21.79
CA ALA A 429 -4.58 10.52 20.77
C ALA A 429 -5.72 11.50 20.45
N LYS A 430 -6.28 11.39 19.26
CA LYS A 430 -7.45 12.14 18.82
C LYS A 430 -8.41 11.22 18.09
N ARG A 431 -9.63 11.05 18.61
CA ARG A 431 -10.61 10.11 18.07
C ARG A 431 -10.06 8.68 17.96
N GLY A 432 -9.34 8.22 18.99
CA GLY A 432 -8.74 6.90 19.05
C GLY A 432 -7.48 6.70 18.19
N ARG A 433 -6.98 7.73 17.48
CA ARG A 433 -5.75 7.66 16.69
C ARG A 433 -4.60 8.34 17.40
N PHE A 434 -3.44 7.71 17.47
CA PHE A 434 -2.25 8.31 18.04
C PHE A 434 -1.77 9.49 17.19
N LEU A 435 -1.27 10.52 17.87
CA LEU A 435 -0.75 11.72 17.23
C LEU A 435 0.76 11.59 17.04
N ALA A 436 1.19 10.89 15.99
CA ALA A 436 2.58 10.82 15.58
C ALA A 436 2.93 11.93 14.59
N GLN A 437 4.19 12.37 14.61
CA GLN A 437 4.77 13.30 13.65
C GLN A 437 5.11 12.58 12.33
N LYS A 438 5.64 13.31 11.34
CA LYS A 438 6.00 12.72 10.03
C LYS A 438 7.14 11.70 10.14
N ASP A 439 8.03 11.87 11.09
CA ASP A 439 9.12 10.97 11.46
C ASP A 439 8.70 9.81 12.38
N SER A 440 7.40 9.61 12.55
CA SER A 440 6.79 8.63 13.46
C SER A 440 6.99 8.90 14.95
N SER A 441 7.71 9.93 15.39
CA SER A 441 7.90 10.26 16.81
C SER A 441 6.59 10.75 17.45
N ILE A 442 6.44 10.50 18.75
CA ILE A 442 5.36 11.07 19.56
C ILE A 442 5.87 12.32 20.26
N ALA A 443 5.23 13.46 20.00
CA ALA A 443 5.62 14.73 20.64
C ALA A 443 5.65 14.61 22.17
N GLU A 444 6.68 15.18 22.80
CA GLU A 444 6.88 15.20 24.26
C GLU A 444 7.07 13.79 24.90
N LYS A 445 7.29 12.76 24.09
CA LYS A 445 7.55 11.37 24.54
C LYS A 445 8.85 10.88 23.93
N ASP A 446 9.95 11.22 24.58
CA ASP A 446 11.28 10.85 24.14
C ASP A 446 11.43 9.33 23.95
N GLY A 447 12.00 8.89 22.82
CA GLY A 447 12.17 7.49 22.44
C GLY A 447 10.87 6.70 22.21
N VAL A 448 9.73 7.38 21.99
CA VAL A 448 8.46 6.73 21.65
C VAL A 448 8.06 7.10 20.24
N PHE A 449 7.75 6.08 19.43
CA PHE A 449 7.34 6.18 18.05
C PHE A 449 6.03 5.45 17.83
N SER A 450 5.28 5.84 16.80
CA SER A 450 4.05 5.15 16.42
C SER A 450 3.81 5.22 14.91
N GLY A 451 3.21 4.17 14.36
CA GLY A 451 2.90 4.14 12.91
C GLY A 451 1.92 3.03 12.53
N GLY A 452 1.55 3.02 11.26
CA GLY A 452 0.53 2.12 10.73
C GLY A 452 -0.89 2.59 11.06
N ASP A 453 -1.84 1.65 11.05
CA ASP A 453 -3.27 1.97 11.14
C ASP A 453 -3.67 2.63 12.47
N CYS A 454 -2.90 2.46 13.54
CA CYS A 454 -3.17 3.14 14.80
C CYS A 454 -2.91 4.65 14.76
N VAL A 455 -2.20 5.14 13.75
CA VAL A 455 -1.96 6.58 13.46
C VAL A 455 -2.86 7.07 12.33
N THR A 456 -2.86 6.37 11.20
CA THR A 456 -3.58 6.83 9.99
C THR A 456 -5.05 6.46 9.97
N GLY A 457 -5.47 5.50 10.78
CA GLY A 457 -6.69 4.72 10.64
C GLY A 457 -6.49 3.57 9.65
N PRO A 458 -7.48 2.65 9.53
CA PRO A 458 -7.41 1.50 8.65
C PRO A 458 -7.04 1.88 7.23
N ALA A 459 -5.96 1.26 6.71
CA ALA A 459 -5.40 1.56 5.40
C ALA A 459 -4.96 0.26 4.69
N THR A 460 -3.92 0.35 3.87
CA THR A 460 -3.43 -0.78 3.07
C THR A 460 -2.16 -1.40 3.68
N VAL A 461 -1.91 -2.66 3.35
CA VAL A 461 -0.71 -3.39 3.81
C VAL A 461 0.57 -2.63 3.47
N ILE A 462 0.69 -2.15 2.22
CA ILE A 462 1.90 -1.44 1.77
C ILE A 462 2.13 -0.12 2.51
N ARG A 463 1.05 0.56 2.98
CA ARG A 463 1.18 1.75 3.83
C ARG A 463 1.63 1.40 5.25
N ALA A 464 1.18 0.28 5.79
CA ALA A 464 1.64 -0.19 7.09
C ALA A 464 3.13 -0.59 7.05
N ILE A 465 3.58 -1.24 5.96
CA ILE A 465 4.99 -1.54 5.71
C ILE A 465 5.82 -0.26 5.62
N ALA A 466 5.37 0.71 4.84
CA ALA A 466 6.03 2.02 4.72
C ALA A 466 6.17 2.74 6.07
N ALA A 467 5.12 2.69 6.90
CA ALA A 467 5.18 3.28 8.24
C ALA A 467 6.24 2.60 9.13
N GLY A 468 6.36 1.26 9.05
CA GLY A 468 7.40 0.51 9.74
C GLY A 468 8.80 0.87 9.25
N LYS A 469 8.98 1.02 7.93
CA LYS A 469 10.24 1.46 7.31
C LYS A 469 10.65 2.87 7.79
N VAL A 470 9.72 3.83 7.75
CA VAL A 470 9.97 5.21 8.21
C VAL A 470 10.31 5.22 9.72
N ALA A 471 9.56 4.46 10.52
CA ALA A 471 9.83 4.37 11.95
C ALA A 471 11.23 3.79 12.22
N ALA A 472 11.65 2.73 11.49
CA ALA A 472 12.96 2.12 11.66
C ALA A 472 14.10 3.13 11.40
N ALA A 473 14.05 3.87 10.30
CA ALA A 473 15.05 4.88 9.98
C ALA A 473 15.14 5.99 11.05
N ASN A 474 13.99 6.45 11.55
CA ASN A 474 13.98 7.51 12.56
C ASN A 474 14.32 7.01 13.97
N ILE A 475 14.03 5.75 14.30
CA ILE A 475 14.51 5.12 15.53
C ILE A 475 16.04 4.95 15.48
N ASP A 476 16.59 4.50 14.35
CA ASP A 476 18.04 4.38 14.17
C ASP A 476 18.74 5.74 14.37
N ASN A 477 18.22 6.80 13.77
CA ASN A 477 18.72 8.16 13.97
C ASN A 477 18.59 8.62 15.44
N TYR A 478 17.47 8.34 16.09
CA TYR A 478 17.27 8.67 17.50
C TYR A 478 18.27 7.96 18.41
N LEU A 479 18.61 6.72 18.10
CA LEU A 479 19.60 5.93 18.83
C LEU A 479 21.05 6.35 18.57
N GLY A 480 21.26 7.34 17.68
CA GLY A 480 22.56 7.93 17.39
C GLY A 480 23.30 7.30 16.21
N PHE A 481 22.59 6.58 15.35
CA PHE A 481 23.15 5.92 14.15
C PHE A 481 22.55 6.54 12.88
N ASN A 482 23.05 6.11 11.73
CA ASN A 482 22.53 6.47 10.41
C ASN A 482 22.91 5.35 9.41
N HIS A 483 22.38 4.15 9.67
CA HIS A 483 22.65 3.01 8.81
C HIS A 483 21.91 3.17 7.48
N LYS A 484 22.52 2.63 6.44
CA LYS A 484 21.97 2.59 5.09
C LYS A 484 21.53 1.16 4.76
N ILE A 485 20.34 1.02 4.19
CA ILE A 485 19.82 -0.25 3.71
C ILE A 485 19.97 -0.34 2.20
N GLU A 486 20.76 -1.30 1.76
CA GLU A 486 21.05 -1.57 0.36
C GLU A 486 20.67 -3.01 0.00
N SER A 487 20.40 -3.26 -1.27
CA SER A 487 20.09 -4.63 -1.72
C SER A 487 21.32 -5.43 -2.13
N GLY A 488 22.43 -4.76 -2.45
CA GLY A 488 23.62 -5.35 -3.07
C GLY A 488 23.39 -5.93 -4.48
N VAL A 489 22.23 -5.62 -5.10
CA VAL A 489 21.83 -6.19 -6.39
C VAL A 489 22.12 -5.22 -7.51
N VAL A 490 22.91 -5.67 -8.50
CA VAL A 490 23.15 -4.93 -9.74
C VAL A 490 21.95 -5.14 -10.68
N VAL A 491 21.27 -4.03 -10.97
CA VAL A 491 20.15 -4.02 -11.90
C VAL A 491 20.64 -3.89 -13.34
N PRO A 492 20.15 -4.73 -14.26
CA PRO A 492 20.56 -4.72 -15.66
C PRO A 492 20.29 -3.38 -16.35
N GLU A 493 21.20 -2.98 -17.24
CA GLU A 493 20.96 -1.84 -18.13
C GLU A 493 19.79 -2.12 -19.07
N PRO A 494 19.02 -1.08 -19.46
CA PRO A 494 17.89 -1.27 -20.35
C PRO A 494 18.38 -1.70 -21.74
N ARG A 495 17.69 -2.69 -22.31
CA ARG A 495 17.88 -3.05 -23.71
C ARG A 495 17.08 -2.10 -24.59
N ILE A 496 17.67 -1.69 -25.73
CA ILE A 496 16.95 -0.95 -26.76
C ILE A 496 16.06 -1.94 -27.49
N GLU A 497 14.78 -1.92 -27.18
CA GLU A 497 13.77 -2.80 -27.78
C GLU A 497 12.59 -1.97 -28.28
N ASN A 498 11.95 -2.46 -29.34
CA ASN A 498 10.72 -1.85 -29.80
C ASN A 498 9.57 -2.17 -28.84
N LYS A 499 9.09 -1.18 -28.12
CA LYS A 499 8.00 -1.29 -27.13
C LYS A 499 6.63 -1.11 -27.77
N THR A 500 6.34 -1.82 -28.88
CA THR A 500 5.05 -1.78 -29.55
C THR A 500 3.90 -2.21 -28.62
N PRO A 501 2.67 -1.74 -28.89
CA PRO A 501 1.49 -2.23 -28.19
C PRO A 501 1.35 -3.75 -28.32
N CYS A 502 1.14 -4.46 -27.22
CA CYS A 502 0.91 -5.91 -27.21
C CYS A 502 -0.14 -6.35 -26.19
N GLY A 503 -0.74 -5.39 -25.48
CA GLY A 503 -1.72 -5.64 -24.44
C GLY A 503 -1.10 -6.10 -23.10
N ARG A 504 -1.89 -6.00 -22.05
CA ARG A 504 -1.53 -6.41 -20.68
C ARG A 504 -1.82 -7.90 -20.48
N VAL A 505 -0.93 -8.61 -19.83
CA VAL A 505 -1.20 -9.97 -19.35
C VAL A 505 -2.10 -9.89 -18.11
N THR A 506 -3.23 -10.59 -18.16
CA THR A 506 -4.17 -10.72 -17.04
C THR A 506 -3.99 -12.10 -16.40
N MET A 507 -3.83 -12.13 -15.08
CA MET A 507 -3.75 -13.40 -14.36
C MET A 507 -5.11 -14.08 -14.35
N MET A 508 -5.09 -15.38 -14.66
CA MET A 508 -6.31 -16.19 -14.67
C MET A 508 -6.74 -16.54 -13.25
N GLU A 509 -8.04 -16.57 -13.05
CA GLU A 509 -8.65 -17.04 -11.79
C GLU A 509 -9.30 -18.42 -11.99
N ARG A 510 -9.43 -19.15 -10.90
CA ARG A 510 -10.18 -20.42 -10.87
C ARG A 510 -11.64 -20.17 -11.26
N ASN A 511 -12.27 -21.19 -11.87
CA ASN A 511 -13.68 -21.12 -12.27
C ASN A 511 -14.57 -20.72 -11.09
N THR A 512 -15.46 -19.77 -11.31
CA THR A 512 -16.34 -19.18 -10.28
C THR A 512 -17.21 -20.19 -9.57
N THR A 513 -17.73 -21.20 -10.28
CA THR A 513 -18.60 -22.26 -9.72
C THR A 513 -17.87 -23.21 -8.77
N GLU A 514 -16.54 -23.28 -8.91
CA GLU A 514 -15.68 -24.10 -8.07
C GLU A 514 -15.05 -23.31 -6.93
N ARG A 515 -14.45 -22.14 -7.26
CA ARG A 515 -13.72 -21.33 -6.29
C ARG A 515 -14.58 -20.81 -5.13
N LYS A 516 -15.89 -20.65 -5.33
CA LYS A 516 -16.82 -20.24 -4.29
C LYS A 516 -17.19 -21.32 -3.28
N LYS A 517 -16.71 -22.56 -3.46
CA LYS A 517 -17.03 -23.71 -2.59
C LYS A 517 -15.95 -23.99 -1.55
N ASP A 518 -14.78 -23.37 -1.70
CA ASP A 518 -13.63 -23.61 -0.83
C ASP A 518 -12.83 -22.33 -0.54
N PHE A 519 -11.87 -22.41 0.37
CA PHE A 519 -10.96 -21.32 0.72
C PHE A 519 -9.58 -21.47 0.06
N ASN A 520 -9.43 -22.29 -0.98
CA ASN A 520 -8.18 -22.37 -1.72
C ASN A 520 -7.97 -21.10 -2.55
N ILE A 521 -6.69 -20.81 -2.86
CA ILE A 521 -6.31 -19.59 -3.59
C ILE A 521 -7.11 -19.47 -4.90
N VAL A 522 -7.59 -18.28 -5.17
CA VAL A 522 -8.45 -17.99 -6.33
C VAL A 522 -7.63 -17.73 -7.59
N GLU A 523 -6.54 -16.99 -7.48
CA GLU A 523 -5.72 -16.51 -8.59
C GLU A 523 -4.62 -17.52 -8.94
N ASN A 524 -4.47 -17.88 -10.22
CA ASN A 524 -3.52 -18.93 -10.67
C ASN A 524 -2.09 -18.42 -10.92
N GLY A 525 -1.87 -17.09 -11.01
CA GLY A 525 -0.57 -16.51 -11.38
C GLY A 525 -0.32 -16.45 -12.89
N MET A 526 0.92 -16.22 -13.28
CA MET A 526 1.38 -16.15 -14.67
C MET A 526 2.18 -17.40 -15.05
N THR A 527 2.12 -17.78 -16.32
CA THR A 527 3.10 -18.71 -16.92
C THR A 527 4.42 -17.98 -17.20
N CYS A 528 5.50 -18.74 -17.42
CA CYS A 528 6.82 -18.19 -17.78
C CYS A 528 6.75 -17.27 -19.02
N LYS A 529 6.02 -17.69 -20.07
CA LYS A 529 5.85 -16.87 -21.29
C LYS A 529 5.12 -15.57 -21.01
N GLU A 530 4.06 -15.61 -20.22
CA GLU A 530 3.28 -14.44 -19.84
C GLU A 530 4.11 -13.48 -18.99
N ALA A 531 4.84 -13.98 -18.00
CA ALA A 531 5.71 -13.16 -17.17
C ALA A 531 6.84 -12.50 -17.98
N ASN A 532 7.47 -13.25 -18.88
CA ASN A 532 8.49 -12.71 -19.78
C ASN A 532 7.90 -11.63 -20.71
N GLN A 533 6.77 -11.90 -21.38
CA GLN A 533 6.07 -10.91 -22.20
C GLN A 533 5.75 -9.65 -21.39
N GLU A 534 5.19 -9.80 -20.20
CA GLU A 534 4.76 -8.68 -19.36
C GLU A 534 5.94 -7.85 -18.85
N ALA A 535 7.04 -8.51 -18.44
CA ALA A 535 8.24 -7.81 -17.99
C ALA A 535 8.87 -6.95 -19.09
N HIS A 536 8.87 -7.44 -20.34
CA HIS A 536 9.40 -6.71 -21.50
C HIS A 536 8.50 -5.52 -21.93
N ARG A 537 7.28 -5.41 -21.43
CA ARG A 537 6.43 -4.23 -21.67
C ARG A 537 6.90 -2.99 -20.89
N CYS A 538 7.71 -3.16 -19.84
CA CYS A 538 8.20 -2.04 -19.04
C CYS A 538 9.05 -1.09 -19.89
N LEU A 539 8.72 0.21 -19.83
CA LEU A 539 9.43 1.24 -20.59
C LEU A 539 10.78 1.64 -19.97
N ARG A 540 11.13 1.12 -18.79
CA ARG A 540 12.36 1.49 -18.07
C ARG A 540 12.50 3.01 -17.92
N CYS A 541 11.45 3.63 -17.37
CA CYS A 541 11.39 5.08 -17.16
C CYS A 541 12.50 5.62 -16.24
N ASP A 542 13.12 4.77 -15.44
CA ASP A 542 14.31 5.03 -14.62
C ASP A 542 15.58 5.35 -15.45
N ARG A 543 15.52 5.08 -16.74
CA ARG A 543 16.60 5.34 -17.70
C ARG A 543 16.17 6.30 -18.80
N PHE A 544 15.04 6.99 -18.58
CA PHE A 544 14.48 7.92 -19.54
C PHE A 544 15.20 9.26 -19.44
N GLY A 545 15.81 9.71 -20.54
CA GLY A 545 16.50 10.99 -20.63
C GLY A 545 17.84 10.87 -21.34
N TYR A 546 18.33 11.98 -21.85
CA TYR A 546 19.64 12.07 -22.46
C TYR A 546 20.75 11.90 -21.40
N GLY A 547 21.64 10.94 -21.63
CA GLY A 547 22.91 10.78 -20.94
C GLY A 547 22.87 10.78 -19.42
N VAL A 548 22.75 11.93 -18.81
CA VAL A 548 22.87 12.15 -17.37
C VAL A 548 21.52 12.10 -16.63
N PHE A 549 20.40 12.26 -17.31
CA PHE A 549 19.07 12.18 -16.68
C PHE A 549 18.66 10.73 -16.38
N LYS A 550 19.43 10.09 -15.52
CA LYS A 550 19.13 8.76 -14.97
C LYS A 550 18.23 8.93 -13.75
N GLY A 551 17.07 9.60 -13.92
CA GLY A 551 16.18 9.84 -12.82
C GLY A 551 15.40 8.60 -12.43
N GLY A 552 15.22 8.35 -11.14
CA GLY A 552 14.05 7.68 -10.69
C GLY A 552 14.18 6.34 -10.00
N ARG A 553 15.38 5.88 -9.64
CA ARG A 553 15.56 4.75 -8.71
C ARG A 553 16.11 5.26 -7.38
N VAL A 554 15.55 4.74 -6.28
CA VAL A 554 16.09 4.93 -4.95
C VAL A 554 16.98 3.71 -4.65
N GLU A 555 18.28 3.89 -4.64
CA GLU A 555 19.25 2.80 -4.49
C GLU A 555 19.53 2.46 -3.02
N GLU A 556 19.44 3.46 -2.14
CA GLU A 556 19.58 3.31 -0.68
C GLU A 556 18.51 4.12 0.08
N TRP A 557 18.34 3.86 1.35
CA TRP A 557 17.55 4.68 2.27
C TRP A 557 18.05 4.55 3.70
#